data_9c53284167c34ec44d90423c4aa6c5f8
#
_entry.id   9c53284167c34ec44d90423c4aa6c5f8
#
_cell.length_a   1.000
_cell.length_b   1.000
_cell.length_c   1.000
_cell.angle_alpha   90.00
_cell.angle_beta   90.00
_cell.angle_gamma   90.00
#
_symmetry.space_group_name_H-M   'P 1'
#
loop_
_entity.id
_entity.type
_entity.pdbx_description
1 polymer ?
#
loop_
_entity_poly.entity_id
_entity_poly.type
_entity_poly.pdbx_seq_one_letter_code
_entity_poly.pdbx_strand_id
1 'polypeptide(L)'
;MVTPPGAPPALAIVAQRFADTSRGIVGFHLHRVFDVHAGFSKRHEDLVMDGVYSDGEIVKVHVSSYTIDGKPADAATQATLVQSYEHPSAGALFNLPFDPRYVEAYQYQSAGPQKIAFTSSVRDAAHGNGSFSFDTSGNVLSYTYQPNVLPPHASFGEVTDRRSEALPGYWAVVEETQQYKGSYGPFPGAGTVEITFSDFHRFSDLPSALRSLPAS
;
A
#
# COMPACT_ATOMS: atom_id res chain seq x y z
N MET A 1 -4.99 7.98 -22.90
CA MET A 1 -5.77 7.59 -21.72
C MET A 1 -7.10 8.32 -21.77
N VAL A 2 -8.21 7.62 -21.54
CA VAL A 2 -9.54 8.22 -21.43
C VAL A 2 -9.77 8.52 -19.96
N THR A 3 -10.03 9.78 -19.61
CA THR A 3 -10.47 10.14 -18.26
C THR A 3 -11.98 10.00 -18.15
N PRO A 4 -12.53 9.56 -17.00
CA PRO A 4 -13.97 9.47 -16.79
C PRO A 4 -14.66 10.82 -17.04
N PRO A 5 -15.91 10.81 -17.55
CA PRO A 5 -16.67 12.03 -17.74
C PRO A 5 -16.81 12.82 -16.43
N GLY A 6 -16.55 14.14 -16.49
CA GLY A 6 -16.62 15.02 -15.31
C GLY A 6 -15.41 14.96 -14.37
N ALA A 7 -14.40 14.16 -14.65
CA ALA A 7 -13.17 14.14 -13.86
C ALA A 7 -12.41 15.47 -13.99
N PRO A 8 -11.73 15.95 -12.92
CA PRO A 8 -10.89 17.13 -12.99
C PRO A 8 -9.78 16.99 -14.06
N PRO A 9 -9.48 18.02 -14.84
CA PRO A 9 -8.43 17.95 -15.89
C PRO A 9 -7.07 17.49 -15.37
N ALA A 10 -6.72 17.83 -14.13
CA ALA A 10 -5.48 17.41 -13.49
C ALA A 10 -5.34 15.88 -13.35
N LEU A 11 -6.44 15.11 -13.31
CA LEU A 11 -6.38 13.66 -13.19
C LEU A 11 -5.60 13.02 -14.35
N ALA A 12 -5.76 13.50 -15.56
CA ALA A 12 -5.04 12.97 -16.72
C ALA A 12 -3.52 13.14 -16.58
N ILE A 13 -3.09 14.30 -16.07
CA ILE A 13 -1.67 14.61 -15.83
C ILE A 13 -1.13 13.70 -14.74
N VAL A 14 -1.86 13.58 -13.62
CA VAL A 14 -1.47 12.76 -12.48
C VAL A 14 -1.36 11.28 -12.88
N ALA A 15 -2.35 10.74 -13.58
CA ALA A 15 -2.34 9.33 -13.99
C ALA A 15 -1.22 9.02 -15.01
N GLN A 16 -0.95 9.93 -15.95
CA GLN A 16 0.18 9.78 -16.86
C GLN A 16 1.50 9.81 -16.08
N ARG A 17 1.66 10.78 -15.18
CA ARG A 17 2.87 10.91 -14.37
C ARG A 17 3.10 9.71 -13.48
N PHE A 18 2.04 9.17 -12.86
CA PHE A 18 2.11 7.93 -12.08
C PHE A 18 2.60 6.77 -12.94
N ALA A 19 2.02 6.57 -14.14
CA ALA A 19 2.44 5.50 -15.06
C ALA A 19 3.92 5.62 -15.47
N ASP A 20 4.42 6.85 -15.65
CA ASP A 20 5.79 7.11 -16.07
C ASP A 20 6.81 6.91 -14.94
N THR A 21 6.41 7.12 -13.68
CA THR A 21 7.31 7.17 -12.54
C THR A 21 7.23 5.98 -11.59
N SER A 22 6.30 5.04 -11.80
CA SER A 22 6.09 3.88 -10.92
C SER A 22 6.46 2.54 -11.57
N ARG A 23 7.15 2.56 -12.71
CA ARG A 23 7.52 1.35 -13.45
C ARG A 23 8.98 0.97 -13.25
N GLY A 24 9.24 -0.32 -13.43
CA GLY A 24 10.57 -0.90 -13.42
C GLY A 24 10.76 -1.93 -12.33
N ILE A 25 11.97 -2.46 -12.26
CA ILE A 25 12.39 -3.47 -11.30
C ILE A 25 13.16 -2.77 -10.19
N VAL A 26 12.65 -2.82 -8.98
CA VAL A 26 13.17 -2.07 -7.83
C VAL A 26 13.22 -2.95 -6.59
N GLY A 27 14.39 -3.05 -5.98
CA GLY A 27 14.55 -3.59 -4.63
C GLY A 27 14.20 -2.54 -3.59
N PHE A 28 13.70 -2.97 -2.44
CA PHE A 28 13.35 -2.12 -1.31
C PHE A 28 13.59 -2.84 0.01
N HIS A 29 13.82 -2.06 1.05
CA HIS A 29 13.76 -2.49 2.45
C HIS A 29 12.43 -2.05 3.06
N LEU A 30 11.79 -2.91 3.85
CA LEU A 30 10.52 -2.62 4.53
C LEU A 30 10.64 -2.91 6.02
N HIS A 31 10.18 -1.97 6.83
CA HIS A 31 9.93 -2.15 8.25
C HIS A 31 8.44 -1.93 8.54
N ARG A 32 7.77 -2.90 9.15
CA ARG A 32 6.36 -2.83 9.52
C ARG A 32 6.19 -3.09 11.01
N VAL A 33 5.50 -2.18 11.66
CA VAL A 33 5.02 -2.35 13.03
C VAL A 33 3.50 -2.47 13.00
N PHE A 34 2.96 -3.49 13.67
CA PHE A 34 1.53 -3.68 13.84
C PHE A 34 1.19 -3.79 15.31
N ASP A 35 0.35 -2.88 15.77
CA ASP A 35 -0.17 -2.84 17.13
C ASP A 35 -1.68 -3.01 17.11
N VAL A 36 -2.21 -3.96 17.89
CA VAL A 36 -3.65 -4.14 18.08
C VAL A 36 -3.97 -4.38 19.54
N HIS A 37 -5.09 -3.84 19.98
CA HIS A 37 -5.66 -4.14 21.28
C HIS A 37 -7.17 -4.40 21.17
N ALA A 38 -7.65 -5.38 21.93
CA ALA A 38 -9.07 -5.69 22.07
C ALA A 38 -9.36 -6.14 23.50
N GLY A 39 -10.09 -5.32 24.26
CA GLY A 39 -10.29 -5.53 25.70
C GLY A 39 -8.95 -5.55 26.44
N PHE A 40 -8.62 -6.68 27.06
CA PHE A 40 -7.37 -6.88 27.80
C PHE A 40 -6.25 -7.51 26.94
N SER A 41 -6.54 -7.92 25.71
CA SER A 41 -5.57 -8.52 24.81
C SER A 41 -4.83 -7.42 24.05
N LYS A 42 -3.51 -7.59 23.96
CA LYS A 42 -2.63 -6.75 23.12
C LYS A 42 -1.80 -7.70 22.26
N ARG A 43 -1.51 -7.26 21.04
CA ARG A 43 -0.57 -7.92 20.14
C ARG A 43 0.29 -6.88 19.47
N HIS A 44 1.58 -7.10 19.49
CA HIS A 44 2.58 -6.29 18.83
C HIS A 44 3.35 -7.16 17.84
N GLU A 45 3.45 -6.73 16.59
CA GLU A 45 4.27 -7.39 15.59
C GLU A 45 5.29 -6.41 15.03
N ASP A 46 6.52 -6.88 14.88
CA ASP A 46 7.63 -6.14 14.28
C ASP A 46 8.23 -7.00 13.17
N LEU A 47 8.23 -6.48 11.94
CA LEU A 47 8.65 -7.17 10.73
C LEU A 47 9.66 -6.33 9.98
N VAL A 48 10.79 -6.94 9.65
CA VAL A 48 11.81 -6.39 8.75
C VAL A 48 12.00 -7.34 7.58
N MET A 49 11.91 -6.84 6.37
CA MET A 49 12.13 -7.63 5.17
C MET A 49 12.72 -6.80 4.02
N ASP A 50 13.37 -7.49 3.10
CA ASP A 50 13.79 -6.98 1.81
C ASP A 50 12.89 -7.54 0.72
N GLY A 51 12.61 -6.77 -0.32
CA GLY A 51 11.73 -7.22 -1.39
C GLY A 51 12.10 -6.67 -2.75
N VAL A 52 11.48 -7.23 -3.76
CA VAL A 52 11.60 -6.80 -5.17
C VAL A 52 10.21 -6.51 -5.72
N TYR A 53 10.05 -5.28 -6.25
CA TYR A 53 8.94 -4.89 -7.11
C TYR A 53 9.29 -5.11 -8.58
N SER A 54 8.31 -5.55 -9.36
CA SER A 54 8.33 -5.47 -10.81
C SER A 54 7.03 -4.84 -11.28
N ASP A 55 7.12 -3.64 -11.88
CA ASP A 55 5.97 -2.89 -12.43
C ASP A 55 4.81 -2.67 -11.43
N GLY A 56 5.17 -2.47 -10.15
CA GLY A 56 4.21 -2.18 -9.07
C GLY A 56 3.69 -3.40 -8.32
N GLU A 57 4.16 -4.60 -8.64
CA GLU A 57 3.82 -5.84 -7.94
C GLU A 57 5.04 -6.37 -7.17
N ILE A 58 4.82 -6.86 -5.95
CA ILE A 58 5.86 -7.56 -5.19
C ILE A 58 6.02 -8.96 -5.80
N VAL A 59 7.22 -9.25 -6.29
CA VAL A 59 7.51 -10.54 -6.93
C VAL A 59 8.26 -11.50 -6.01
N LYS A 60 8.99 -10.97 -5.03
CA LYS A 60 9.74 -11.75 -4.05
C LYS A 60 10.00 -10.93 -2.79
N VAL A 61 9.98 -11.60 -1.64
CA VAL A 61 10.42 -11.03 -0.36
C VAL A 61 11.33 -12.00 0.38
N HIS A 62 12.22 -11.43 1.21
CA HIS A 62 13.04 -12.13 2.18
C HIS A 62 12.83 -11.51 3.57
N VAL A 63 12.36 -12.30 4.53
CA VAL A 63 12.13 -11.86 5.90
C VAL A 63 13.44 -11.93 6.68
N SER A 64 13.95 -10.78 7.09
CA SER A 64 15.17 -10.66 7.90
C SER A 64 14.89 -10.82 9.39
N SER A 65 13.72 -10.33 9.86
CA SER A 65 13.24 -10.46 11.22
C SER A 65 11.71 -10.40 11.27
N TYR A 66 11.10 -11.28 12.05
CA TYR A 66 9.67 -11.19 12.37
C TYR A 66 9.43 -11.62 13.81
N THR A 67 8.95 -10.73 14.63
CA THR A 67 8.61 -11.00 16.03
C THR A 67 7.13 -10.72 16.31
N ILE A 68 6.56 -11.50 17.21
CA ILE A 68 5.20 -11.32 17.74
C ILE A 68 5.31 -11.28 19.27
N ASP A 69 4.89 -10.17 19.86
CA ASP A 69 5.01 -9.88 21.29
C ASP A 69 6.45 -10.08 21.81
N GLY A 70 7.43 -9.63 21.01
CA GLY A 70 8.86 -9.71 21.31
C GLY A 70 9.49 -11.10 21.16
N LYS A 71 8.75 -12.10 20.64
CA LYS A 71 9.27 -13.45 20.38
C LYS A 71 9.37 -13.71 18.88
N PRO A 72 10.43 -14.38 18.41
CA PRO A 72 10.53 -14.75 17.00
C PRO A 72 9.29 -15.55 16.55
N ALA A 73 8.73 -15.17 15.40
CA ALA A 73 7.67 -15.93 14.78
C ALA A 73 8.20 -17.30 14.30
N ASP A 74 7.39 -18.33 14.41
CA ASP A 74 7.75 -19.66 13.91
C ASP A 74 7.81 -19.71 12.38
N ALA A 75 8.46 -20.74 11.84
CA ALA A 75 8.68 -20.87 10.40
C ALA A 75 7.36 -20.96 9.59
N ALA A 76 6.29 -21.56 10.14
CA ALA A 76 5.01 -21.65 9.46
C ALA A 76 4.34 -20.26 9.34
N THR A 77 4.40 -19.49 10.42
CA THR A 77 3.92 -18.08 10.46
C THR A 77 4.67 -17.21 9.47
N GLN A 78 6.02 -17.31 9.43
CA GLN A 78 6.84 -16.58 8.47
C GLN A 78 6.52 -16.99 7.02
N ALA A 79 6.38 -18.29 6.73
CA ALA A 79 6.03 -18.78 5.40
C ALA A 79 4.65 -18.26 4.94
N THR A 80 3.66 -18.23 5.84
CA THR A 80 2.34 -17.66 5.56
C THR A 80 2.42 -16.17 5.23
N LEU A 81 3.25 -15.43 5.98
CA LEU A 81 3.49 -14.02 5.74
C LEU A 81 4.12 -13.78 4.35
N VAL A 82 5.20 -14.50 4.03
CA VAL A 82 5.87 -14.42 2.70
C VAL A 82 4.86 -14.69 1.60
N GLN A 83 4.06 -15.76 1.72
CA GLN A 83 3.03 -16.11 0.75
C GLN A 83 2.01 -14.99 0.56
N SER A 84 1.63 -14.26 1.61
CA SER A 84 0.67 -13.16 1.52
C SER A 84 1.22 -11.94 0.77
N TYR A 85 2.52 -11.71 0.80
CA TYR A 85 3.17 -10.66 0.03
C TYR A 85 3.42 -11.05 -1.42
N GLU A 86 3.90 -12.26 -1.68
CA GLU A 86 4.25 -12.75 -3.02
C GLU A 86 3.01 -13.13 -3.86
N HIS A 87 1.95 -13.56 -3.19
CA HIS A 87 0.70 -14.02 -3.82
C HIS A 87 -0.51 -13.42 -3.09
N PRO A 88 -0.70 -12.10 -3.15
CA PRO A 88 -1.84 -11.48 -2.48
C PRO A 88 -3.16 -12.04 -3.04
N SER A 89 -4.11 -12.32 -2.15
CA SER A 89 -5.44 -12.76 -2.57
C SER A 89 -6.14 -11.67 -3.39
N ALA A 90 -7.07 -12.07 -4.24
CA ALA A 90 -7.88 -11.12 -5.02
C ALA A 90 -8.54 -10.10 -4.07
N GLY A 91 -8.36 -8.81 -4.35
CA GLY A 91 -8.86 -7.71 -3.52
C GLY A 91 -8.00 -7.37 -2.31
N ALA A 92 -6.86 -8.03 -2.08
CA ALA A 92 -5.92 -7.66 -1.03
C ALA A 92 -5.15 -6.36 -1.35
N LEU A 93 -5.01 -6.03 -2.63
CA LEU A 93 -4.38 -4.80 -3.08
C LEU A 93 -5.44 -3.77 -3.45
N PHE A 94 -5.24 -2.54 -2.98
CA PHE A 94 -6.11 -1.44 -3.32
C PHE A 94 -5.85 -0.95 -4.76
N ASN A 95 -6.93 -0.82 -5.54
CA ASN A 95 -6.87 -0.31 -6.90
C ASN A 95 -6.72 1.21 -6.86
N LEU A 96 -5.51 1.70 -7.09
CA LEU A 96 -5.18 3.12 -6.95
C LEU A 96 -6.02 4.00 -7.93
N PRO A 97 -6.73 5.03 -7.44
CA PRO A 97 -7.60 5.87 -8.25
C PRO A 97 -6.86 6.73 -9.28
N PHE A 98 -5.56 6.84 -9.19
CA PHE A 98 -4.70 7.55 -10.14
C PHE A 98 -3.88 6.61 -11.03
N ASP A 99 -4.00 5.29 -10.88
CA ASP A 99 -3.42 4.31 -11.81
C ASP A 99 -4.29 4.24 -13.07
N PRO A 100 -3.72 4.43 -14.27
CA PRO A 100 -4.47 4.35 -15.53
C PRO A 100 -5.28 3.07 -15.72
N ARG A 101 -4.89 1.98 -15.05
CA ARG A 101 -5.60 0.69 -15.11
C ARG A 101 -6.96 0.72 -14.41
N TYR A 102 -7.14 1.63 -13.43
CA TYR A 102 -8.30 1.62 -12.53
C TYR A 102 -9.08 2.93 -12.49
N VAL A 103 -8.65 3.98 -13.19
CA VAL A 103 -9.31 5.30 -13.15
C VAL A 103 -10.81 5.25 -13.49
N GLU A 104 -11.25 4.31 -14.32
CA GLU A 104 -12.66 4.18 -14.71
C GLU A 104 -13.55 3.59 -13.61
N ALA A 105 -12.95 2.96 -12.58
CA ALA A 105 -13.69 2.41 -11.44
C ALA A 105 -14.11 3.46 -10.41
N TYR A 106 -13.72 4.73 -10.62
CA TYR A 106 -13.94 5.82 -9.68
C TYR A 106 -14.65 7.02 -10.29
N GLN A 107 -15.34 7.75 -9.43
CA GLN A 107 -15.84 9.10 -9.68
C GLN A 107 -14.93 10.09 -8.96
N TYR A 108 -14.71 11.28 -9.55
CA TYR A 108 -13.75 12.25 -9.05
C TYR A 108 -14.37 13.62 -8.87
N GLN A 109 -13.88 14.33 -7.85
CA GLN A 109 -14.24 15.71 -7.57
C GLN A 109 -12.99 16.49 -7.17
N SER A 110 -12.88 17.74 -7.63
CA SER A 110 -11.85 18.63 -7.11
C SER A 110 -12.10 18.93 -5.63
N ALA A 111 -11.09 18.73 -4.80
CA ALA A 111 -11.15 18.97 -3.35
C ALA A 111 -10.22 20.12 -2.90
N GLY A 112 -9.72 20.90 -3.86
CA GLY A 112 -8.83 22.03 -3.65
C GLY A 112 -7.73 22.13 -4.70
N PRO A 113 -6.84 23.12 -4.59
CA PRO A 113 -5.64 23.16 -5.40
C PRO A 113 -4.82 21.88 -5.18
N GLN A 114 -4.47 21.18 -6.24
CA GLN A 114 -3.63 19.98 -6.16
C GLN A 114 -4.19 18.85 -5.25
N LYS A 115 -5.53 18.78 -5.12
CA LYS A 115 -6.20 17.72 -4.37
C LYS A 115 -7.46 17.25 -5.10
N ILE A 116 -7.59 15.93 -5.23
CA ILE A 116 -8.75 15.27 -5.85
C ILE A 116 -9.32 14.28 -4.84
N ALA A 117 -10.64 14.38 -4.62
CA ALA A 117 -11.42 13.35 -3.93
C ALA A 117 -11.91 12.32 -4.94
N PHE A 118 -12.04 11.07 -4.48
CA PHE A 118 -12.54 9.97 -5.29
C PHE A 118 -13.52 9.10 -4.50
N THR A 119 -14.45 8.49 -5.22
CA THR A 119 -15.41 7.51 -4.67
C THR A 119 -15.58 6.37 -5.65
N SER A 120 -15.79 5.16 -5.14
CA SER A 120 -16.14 3.99 -5.96
C SER A 120 -17.45 3.37 -5.47
N SER A 121 -18.32 2.99 -6.40
CA SER A 121 -19.53 2.20 -6.12
C SER A 121 -19.27 0.70 -6.07
N VAL A 122 -18.08 0.24 -6.45
CA VAL A 122 -17.68 -1.17 -6.40
C VAL A 122 -17.54 -1.59 -4.95
N ARG A 123 -18.27 -2.66 -4.56
CA ARG A 123 -18.32 -3.14 -3.17
C ARG A 123 -17.37 -4.31 -2.96
N ASP A 124 -16.07 -4.00 -2.85
CA ASP A 124 -15.02 -4.94 -2.46
C ASP A 124 -13.94 -4.23 -1.64
N ALA A 125 -12.93 -4.97 -1.20
CA ALA A 125 -11.83 -4.42 -0.41
C ALA A 125 -10.77 -3.69 -1.28
N ALA A 126 -10.75 -3.95 -2.60
CA ALA A 126 -9.82 -3.31 -3.52
C ALA A 126 -10.25 -1.90 -3.95
N HIS A 127 -11.46 -1.50 -3.64
CA HIS A 127 -12.00 -0.18 -3.95
C HIS A 127 -12.43 0.55 -2.67
N GLY A 128 -12.49 1.87 -2.75
CA GLY A 128 -12.84 2.69 -1.59
C GLY A 128 -13.10 4.15 -1.95
N ASN A 129 -13.18 4.96 -0.91
CA ASN A 129 -13.42 6.39 -1.02
C ASN A 129 -12.29 7.13 -0.31
N GLY A 130 -11.90 8.28 -0.82
CA GLY A 130 -10.83 9.03 -0.22
C GLY A 130 -10.39 10.25 -1.01
N SER A 131 -9.13 10.62 -0.87
CA SER A 131 -8.53 11.73 -1.61
C SER A 131 -7.03 11.51 -1.80
N PHE A 132 -6.48 12.16 -2.82
CA PHE A 132 -5.04 12.24 -3.01
C PHE A 132 -4.60 13.67 -3.30
N SER A 133 -3.39 13.99 -2.88
CA SER A 133 -2.70 15.25 -3.18
C SER A 133 -1.56 15.01 -4.16
N PHE A 134 -1.24 16.02 -4.95
CA PHE A 134 -0.19 15.96 -5.97
C PHE A 134 0.52 17.30 -6.10
N ASP A 135 1.74 17.30 -6.63
CA ASP A 135 2.50 18.50 -6.91
C ASP A 135 2.14 19.12 -8.28
N THR A 136 2.76 20.24 -8.62
CA THR A 136 2.54 20.93 -9.90
C THR A 136 2.98 20.13 -11.13
N SER A 137 3.81 19.10 -10.95
CA SER A 137 4.27 18.19 -12.00
C SER A 137 3.37 16.96 -12.14
N GLY A 138 2.35 16.80 -11.26
CA GLY A 138 1.43 15.67 -11.24
C GLY A 138 1.92 14.46 -10.44
N ASN A 139 3.03 14.58 -9.69
CA ASN A 139 3.45 13.49 -8.82
C ASN A 139 2.51 13.40 -7.62
N VAL A 140 1.98 12.22 -7.33
CA VAL A 140 1.16 11.99 -6.13
C VAL A 140 2.07 12.04 -4.90
N LEU A 141 1.74 12.92 -3.96
CA LEU A 141 2.46 13.14 -2.71
C LEU A 141 1.91 12.27 -1.58
N SER A 142 0.59 12.18 -1.50
CA SER A 142 -0.08 11.34 -0.50
C SER A 142 -1.46 10.96 -0.99
N TYR A 143 -1.97 9.85 -0.48
CA TYR A 143 -3.37 9.50 -0.61
C TYR A 143 -3.89 8.84 0.66
N THR A 144 -5.17 9.11 0.97
CA THR A 144 -5.88 8.53 2.10
C THR A 144 -7.15 7.91 1.60
N TYR A 145 -7.48 6.69 2.04
CA TYR A 145 -8.69 6.01 1.63
C TYR A 145 -9.27 5.12 2.71
N GLN A 146 -10.57 4.88 2.59
CA GLN A 146 -11.33 3.90 3.36
C GLN A 146 -11.86 2.84 2.40
N PRO A 147 -11.49 1.56 2.56
CA PRO A 147 -12.02 0.47 1.72
C PRO A 147 -13.54 0.37 1.82
N ASN A 148 -14.21 0.03 0.70
CA ASN A 148 -15.66 -0.16 0.68
C ASN A 148 -16.11 -1.43 1.44
N VAL A 149 -15.21 -2.41 1.58
CA VAL A 149 -15.42 -3.61 2.40
C VAL A 149 -14.24 -3.71 3.37
N LEU A 150 -14.55 -3.75 4.64
CA LEU A 150 -13.58 -3.88 5.72
C LEU A 150 -13.32 -5.36 6.04
N PRO A 151 -12.17 -5.69 6.64
CA PRO A 151 -11.92 -7.02 7.20
C PRO A 151 -13.02 -7.43 8.20
N PRO A 152 -13.23 -8.74 8.42
CA PRO A 152 -14.15 -9.22 9.43
C PRO A 152 -13.89 -8.56 10.80
N HIS A 153 -14.96 -8.19 11.50
CA HIS A 153 -14.94 -7.51 12.80
C HIS A 153 -14.47 -6.04 12.79
N ALA A 154 -14.00 -5.49 11.67
CA ALA A 154 -13.72 -4.07 11.56
C ALA A 154 -15.00 -3.27 11.28
N SER A 155 -15.16 -2.14 11.96
CA SER A 155 -16.22 -1.15 11.73
C SER A 155 -15.70 0.16 11.14
N PHE A 156 -14.40 0.34 11.15
CA PHE A 156 -13.69 1.44 10.54
C PHE A 156 -12.31 0.95 10.06
N GLY A 157 -11.86 1.47 8.96
CA GLY A 157 -10.51 1.26 8.42
C GLY A 157 -10.12 2.43 7.53
N GLU A 158 -8.95 2.98 7.77
CA GLU A 158 -8.38 4.05 6.95
C GLU A 158 -6.91 3.76 6.70
N VAL A 159 -6.48 3.98 5.47
CA VAL A 159 -5.08 3.85 5.05
C VAL A 159 -4.61 5.20 4.51
N THR A 160 -3.44 5.62 4.94
CA THR A 160 -2.76 6.82 4.43
C THR A 160 -1.36 6.45 3.97
N ASP A 161 -1.07 6.77 2.71
CA ASP A 161 0.23 6.60 2.10
C ASP A 161 0.89 7.95 1.81
N ARG A 162 2.18 8.01 2.06
CA ARG A 162 3.06 9.10 1.65
C ARG A 162 4.00 8.60 0.55
N ARG A 163 4.12 9.38 -0.51
CA ARG A 163 4.99 9.08 -1.65
C ARG A 163 6.08 10.12 -1.79
N SER A 164 7.24 9.70 -2.26
CA SER A 164 8.33 10.59 -2.63
C SER A 164 9.13 10.03 -3.81
N GLU A 165 10.01 10.84 -4.36
CA GLU A 165 11.00 10.37 -5.32
C GLU A 165 12.05 9.52 -4.59
N ALA A 166 11.87 8.20 -4.64
CA ALA A 166 12.73 7.22 -3.98
C ALA A 166 14.05 7.00 -4.73
N LEU A 167 14.02 7.15 -6.06
CA LEU A 167 15.19 7.13 -6.95
C LEU A 167 14.96 8.15 -8.07
N PRO A 168 15.99 8.65 -8.75
CA PRO A 168 15.80 9.59 -9.87
C PRO A 168 14.75 9.10 -10.87
N GLY A 169 13.64 9.84 -11.00
CA GLY A 169 12.50 9.53 -11.86
C GLY A 169 11.63 8.34 -11.40
N TYR A 170 11.80 7.82 -10.19
CA TYR A 170 10.97 6.76 -9.63
C TYR A 170 10.31 7.20 -8.33
N TRP A 171 8.98 7.24 -8.32
CA TRP A 171 8.16 7.62 -7.17
C TRP A 171 7.51 6.40 -6.54
N ALA A 172 7.76 6.20 -5.25
CA ALA A 172 7.23 5.08 -4.47
C ALA A 172 6.50 5.56 -3.21
N VAL A 173 5.71 4.67 -2.63
CA VAL A 173 5.29 4.80 -1.22
C VAL A 173 6.55 4.67 -0.37
N VAL A 174 6.74 5.61 0.55
CA VAL A 174 7.85 5.61 1.51
C VAL A 174 7.36 5.40 2.93
N GLU A 175 6.10 5.74 3.19
CA GLU A 175 5.43 5.50 4.48
C GLU A 175 3.97 5.13 4.22
N GLU A 176 3.46 4.16 4.98
CA GLU A 176 2.05 3.81 5.02
C GLU A 176 1.61 3.72 6.48
N THR A 177 0.45 4.29 6.78
CA THR A 177 -0.20 4.16 8.07
C THR A 177 -1.60 3.62 7.87
N GLN A 178 -1.94 2.55 8.58
CA GLN A 178 -3.30 2.00 8.59
C GLN A 178 -3.88 2.13 9.99
N GLN A 179 -5.14 2.51 10.08
CA GLN A 179 -5.90 2.58 11.33
C GLN A 179 -7.17 1.76 11.21
N TYR A 180 -7.40 0.90 12.18
CA TYR A 180 -8.60 0.08 12.25
C TYR A 180 -9.30 0.23 13.59
N LYS A 181 -10.64 0.18 13.57
CA LYS A 181 -11.48 0.02 14.77
C LYS A 181 -12.47 -1.10 14.51
N GLY A 182 -12.86 -1.79 15.57
CA GLY A 182 -13.80 -2.89 15.43
C GLY A 182 -14.14 -3.50 16.77
N SER A 183 -14.55 -4.78 16.75
CA SER A 183 -14.86 -5.52 17.96
C SER A 183 -14.47 -6.98 17.80
N TYR A 184 -13.98 -7.58 18.87
CA TYR A 184 -13.76 -9.00 18.98
C TYR A 184 -14.69 -9.57 20.06
N GLY A 185 -15.80 -10.18 19.63
CA GLY A 185 -16.92 -10.50 20.51
C GLY A 185 -17.49 -9.22 21.15
N PRO A 186 -17.66 -9.18 22.48
CA PRO A 186 -18.18 -7.99 23.19
C PRO A 186 -17.13 -6.89 23.41
N PHE A 187 -15.86 -7.11 23.05
CA PHE A 187 -14.77 -6.19 23.36
C PHE A 187 -14.47 -5.25 22.19
N PRO A 188 -14.50 -3.93 22.39
CA PRO A 188 -14.03 -2.98 21.39
C PRO A 188 -12.52 -3.15 21.21
N GLY A 189 -12.06 -2.98 19.97
CA GLY A 189 -10.66 -3.06 19.60
C GLY A 189 -10.26 -1.96 18.64
N ALA A 190 -8.97 -1.67 18.61
CA ALA A 190 -8.35 -0.81 17.63
C ALA A 190 -6.96 -1.35 17.27
N GLY A 191 -6.51 -1.05 16.05
CA GLY A 191 -5.18 -1.43 15.58
C GLY A 191 -4.59 -0.36 14.70
N THR A 192 -3.26 -0.29 14.71
CA THR A 192 -2.46 0.54 13.81
C THR A 192 -1.43 -0.33 13.11
N VAL A 193 -1.18 -0.04 11.84
CA VAL A 193 -0.03 -0.56 11.09
C VAL A 193 0.77 0.63 10.62
N GLU A 194 2.06 0.61 10.87
CA GLU A 194 3.01 1.58 10.34
C GLU A 194 4.03 0.85 9.48
N ILE A 195 4.19 1.28 8.24
CA ILE A 195 5.13 0.69 7.30
C ILE A 195 6.04 1.80 6.77
N THR A 196 7.34 1.54 6.81
CA THR A 196 8.35 2.40 6.20
C THR A 196 9.07 1.62 5.11
N PHE A 197 9.20 2.22 3.93
CA PHE A 197 10.00 1.69 2.83
C PHE A 197 11.24 2.55 2.64
N SER A 198 12.40 1.90 2.50
CA SER A 198 13.70 2.54 2.34
C SER A 198 14.63 1.74 1.42
N ASP A 199 15.86 2.22 1.26
CA ASP A 199 16.95 1.53 0.56
C ASP A 199 16.56 1.02 -0.84
N PHE A 200 15.90 1.90 -1.59
CA PHE A 200 15.47 1.59 -2.94
C PHE A 200 16.67 1.43 -3.89
N HIS A 201 16.65 0.37 -4.70
CA HIS A 201 17.66 0.09 -5.71
C HIS A 201 17.01 -0.29 -7.03
N ARG A 202 17.44 0.34 -8.14
CA ARG A 202 16.96 -0.04 -9.47
C ARG A 202 17.82 -1.13 -10.07
N PHE A 203 17.19 -2.11 -10.71
CA PHE A 203 17.82 -3.20 -11.42
C PHE A 203 17.49 -3.15 -12.91
N SER A 204 18.44 -3.64 -13.74
CA SER A 204 18.25 -3.75 -15.20
C SER A 204 17.35 -4.92 -15.59
N ASP A 205 17.30 -5.96 -14.76
CA ASP A 205 16.56 -7.19 -15.01
C ASP A 205 16.14 -7.88 -13.70
N LEU A 206 15.06 -8.66 -13.78
CA LEU A 206 14.50 -9.38 -12.65
C LEU A 206 15.44 -10.43 -12.05
N PRO A 207 16.18 -11.25 -12.85
CA PRO A 207 17.14 -12.19 -12.29
C PRO A 207 18.23 -11.54 -11.43
N SER A 208 18.70 -10.35 -11.79
CA SER A 208 19.69 -9.61 -11.00
C SER A 208 19.10 -9.11 -9.68
N ALA A 209 17.86 -8.61 -9.72
CA ALA A 209 17.15 -8.19 -8.52
C ALA A 209 16.90 -9.36 -7.56
N LEU A 210 16.46 -10.50 -8.07
CA LEU A 210 16.22 -11.70 -7.24
C LEU A 210 17.52 -12.25 -6.58
N ARG A 211 18.65 -12.16 -7.28
CA ARG A 211 19.95 -12.56 -6.70
C ARG A 211 20.47 -11.62 -5.63
N SER A 212 19.99 -10.38 -5.57
CA SER A 212 20.39 -9.42 -4.54
C SER A 212 19.74 -9.69 -3.19
N LEU A 213 18.62 -10.43 -3.16
CA LEU A 213 18.01 -10.84 -1.91
C LEU A 213 18.89 -11.86 -1.19
N PRO A 214 18.98 -11.82 0.14
CA PRO A 214 19.68 -12.85 0.93
C PRO A 214 19.13 -14.24 0.62
N ALA A 215 19.99 -15.26 0.66
CA ALA A 215 19.55 -16.65 0.53
C ALA A 215 18.69 -17.03 1.73
N SER A 216 17.56 -17.68 1.46
CA SER A 216 16.61 -18.18 2.47
C SER A 216 17.17 -19.36 3.23
#